data_cb008877ed7a380c762feec2920454e7
#
_entry.id   cb008877ed7a380c762feec2920454e7
#
_cell.length_a   1.000
_cell.length_b   1.000
_cell.length_c   1.000
_cell.angle_alpha   90.00
_cell.angle_beta   90.00
_cell.angle_gamma   90.00
#
_symmetry.space_group_name_H-M   'P 1'
#
loop_
_entity.id
_entity.type
_entity.pdbx_description
1 polymer ?
#
loop_
_entity_poly.entity_id
_entity_poly.type
_entity_poly.pdbx_seq_one_letter_code
_entity_poly.pdbx_strand_id
1 'polypeptide(L)'
;MALGHLHSPQKVGRDTLRYCGTPLKYSFSEAHQHKSITFVDLGEKGCVDISTAPLTPLHDLREVRGSYLELTDRRTYEGTATDDYLHITLTDEQDVPDALAKLRLIYPNLMRLDYDNRRTREDQQITAPERVENITPLQHLAAFYELQNNQPLTDEQAAFCQQLIEDIWKEGEDA
;
A
#
# COMPACT_ATOMS: atom_id res chain seq x y z
N MET A 1 -8.44 4.01 32.11
CA MET A 1 -8.28 2.62 31.62
C MET A 1 -7.37 2.67 30.40
N ALA A 2 -6.25 1.98 30.46
CA ALA A 2 -5.32 1.88 29.34
C ALA A 2 -5.69 0.67 28.48
N LEU A 3 -5.80 0.89 27.17
CA LEU A 3 -6.14 -0.13 26.18
C LEU A 3 -4.95 -0.35 25.24
N GLY A 4 -4.75 -1.60 24.81
CA GLY A 4 -3.77 -1.99 23.79
C GLY A 4 -4.42 -2.47 22.50
N HIS A 5 -3.64 -2.99 21.55
CA HIS A 5 -4.03 -3.55 20.26
C HIS A 5 -4.13 -2.53 19.10
N LEU A 6 -4.78 -1.39 19.27
CA LEU A 6 -4.87 -0.40 18.20
C LEU A 6 -3.58 0.41 18.08
N HIS A 7 -3.06 0.53 16.85
CA HIS A 7 -1.82 1.23 16.54
C HIS A 7 -1.97 2.76 16.59
N SER A 8 -3.19 3.26 16.35
CA SER A 8 -3.47 4.70 16.38
C SER A 8 -3.80 5.14 17.80
N PRO A 9 -3.12 6.17 18.34
CA PRO A 9 -3.49 6.75 19.63
C PRO A 9 -4.86 7.40 19.53
N GLN A 10 -5.79 6.97 20.39
CA GLN A 10 -7.15 7.48 20.39
C GLN A 10 -7.84 7.31 21.73
N LYS A 11 -8.84 8.16 21.98
CA LYS A 11 -9.72 8.07 23.14
C LYS A 11 -11.04 7.39 22.77
N VAL A 12 -11.63 6.71 23.75
CA VAL A 12 -12.93 6.04 23.59
C VAL A 12 -13.92 6.66 24.56
N GLY A 13 -14.76 7.55 24.06
CA GLY A 13 -15.77 8.25 24.84
C GLY A 13 -15.20 9.32 25.78
N ARG A 14 -14.33 8.96 26.71
CA ARG A 14 -13.73 9.87 27.68
C ARG A 14 -12.19 9.83 27.64
N ASP A 15 -11.52 10.90 28.05
CA ASP A 15 -10.05 11.02 27.99
C ASP A 15 -9.31 9.97 28.84
N THR A 16 -9.92 9.54 29.95
CA THR A 16 -9.37 8.52 30.85
C THR A 16 -9.54 7.08 30.36
N LEU A 17 -10.14 6.87 29.18
CA LEU A 17 -10.26 5.57 28.49
C LEU A 17 -9.66 5.70 27.10
N ARG A 18 -8.44 5.19 26.91
CA ARG A 18 -7.73 5.43 25.64
C ARG A 18 -6.78 4.30 25.25
N TYR A 19 -6.50 4.26 23.94
CA TYR A 19 -5.37 3.57 23.34
C TYR A 19 -4.17 4.53 23.28
N CYS A 20 -3.00 4.11 23.72
CA CYS A 20 -1.77 4.90 23.57
C CYS A 20 -1.19 4.83 22.16
N GLY A 21 -1.59 3.82 21.38
CA GLY A 21 -1.00 3.51 20.07
C GLY A 21 0.32 2.76 20.20
N THR A 22 0.97 2.57 19.06
CA THR A 22 2.32 1.99 18.98
C THR A 22 3.39 3.07 19.05
N PRO A 23 4.60 2.75 19.58
CA PRO A 23 5.69 3.74 19.68
C PRO A 23 6.24 4.19 18.33
N LEU A 24 6.16 3.33 17.31
CA LEU A 24 6.62 3.59 15.95
C LEU A 24 5.49 3.32 14.95
N LYS A 25 5.67 3.80 13.71
CA LYS A 25 4.82 3.46 12.57
C LYS A 25 5.27 2.11 12.00
N TYR A 26 4.36 1.15 11.85
CA TYR A 26 4.66 -0.19 11.32
C TYR A 26 4.09 -0.43 9.91
N SER A 27 3.31 0.53 9.40
CA SER A 27 2.70 0.45 8.07
C SER A 27 2.58 1.84 7.45
N PHE A 28 2.61 1.93 6.12
CA PHE A 28 2.36 3.19 5.42
C PHE A 28 0.96 3.75 5.66
N SER A 29 -0.02 2.93 6.02
CA SER A 29 -1.32 3.44 6.50
C SER A 29 -1.23 4.28 7.77
N GLU A 30 -0.10 4.22 8.48
CA GLU A 30 0.19 5.01 9.68
C GLU A 30 1.09 6.23 9.39
N ALA A 31 1.47 6.48 8.11
CA ALA A 31 2.42 7.52 7.73
C ALA A 31 2.05 8.90 8.26
N HIS A 32 0.76 9.20 8.34
CA HIS A 32 0.24 10.48 8.83
C HIS A 32 -0.03 10.52 10.35
N GLN A 33 0.25 9.43 11.08
CA GLN A 33 0.05 9.39 12.53
C GLN A 33 1.23 10.01 13.26
N HIS A 34 0.93 10.72 14.36
CA HIS A 34 1.91 11.22 15.30
C HIS A 34 1.98 10.28 16.50
N LYS A 35 3.11 9.60 16.65
CA LYS A 35 3.34 8.65 17.73
C LYS A 35 3.74 9.39 19.01
N SER A 36 3.26 8.88 20.16
CA SER A 36 3.50 9.52 21.45
C SER A 36 3.49 8.51 22.60
N ILE A 37 4.16 8.88 23.68
CA ILE A 37 4.01 8.22 24.99
C ILE A 37 2.88 8.92 25.74
N THR A 38 2.04 8.14 26.41
CA THR A 38 0.99 8.63 27.28
C THR A 38 1.44 8.48 28.74
N PHE A 39 1.48 9.58 29.46
CA PHE A 39 1.67 9.61 30.91
C PHE A 39 0.33 9.67 31.61
N VAL A 40 0.20 8.91 32.68
CA VAL A 40 -1.03 8.84 33.48
C VAL A 40 -0.65 9.06 34.94
N ASP A 41 -1.03 10.20 35.49
CA ASP A 41 -0.84 10.52 36.89
C ASP A 41 -2.12 10.24 37.67
N LEU A 42 -1.99 9.38 38.69
CA LEU A 42 -3.10 8.98 39.54
C LEU A 42 -2.98 9.74 40.90
N GLY A 43 -3.86 10.71 41.08
CA GLY A 43 -3.98 11.43 42.36
C GLY A 43 -4.95 10.76 43.30
N GLU A 44 -5.64 11.57 44.13
CA GLU A 44 -6.70 11.09 45.02
C GLU A 44 -7.82 10.41 44.23
N LYS A 45 -8.64 9.59 44.90
CA LYS A 45 -9.68 8.77 44.26
C LYS A 45 -10.56 9.59 43.34
N GLY A 46 -10.49 9.27 42.06
CA GLY A 46 -11.22 9.92 40.97
C GLY A 46 -10.44 11.00 40.23
N CYS A 47 -9.25 11.37 40.69
CA CYS A 47 -8.35 12.29 40.03
C CYS A 47 -7.38 11.51 39.13
N VAL A 48 -7.48 11.72 37.82
CA VAL A 48 -6.59 11.10 36.80
C VAL A 48 -6.17 12.20 35.85
N ASP A 49 -4.89 12.52 35.82
CA ASP A 49 -4.32 13.45 34.85
C ASP A 49 -3.61 12.69 33.73
N ILE A 50 -3.78 13.15 32.46
CA ILE A 50 -3.23 12.50 31.28
C ILE A 50 -2.50 13.52 30.44
N SER A 51 -1.23 13.26 30.19
CA SER A 51 -0.40 14.04 29.29
C SER A 51 0.26 13.15 28.25
N THR A 52 0.73 13.74 27.15
CA THR A 52 1.41 13.01 26.08
C THR A 52 2.70 13.71 25.71
N ALA A 53 3.75 12.93 25.42
CA ALA A 53 4.98 13.42 24.83
C ALA A 53 5.18 12.78 23.45
N PRO A 54 5.54 13.56 22.41
CA PRO A 54 5.77 13.01 21.08
C PRO A 54 6.99 12.10 21.07
N LEU A 55 6.94 11.06 20.24
CA LEU A 55 8.07 10.19 19.91
C LEU A 55 8.58 10.57 18.54
N THR A 56 9.86 10.90 18.46
CA THR A 56 10.54 11.16 17.18
C THR A 56 11.41 9.95 16.85
N PRO A 57 11.11 9.20 15.78
CA PRO A 57 11.94 8.07 15.36
C PRO A 57 13.26 8.56 14.76
N LEU A 58 14.28 7.70 14.72
CA LEU A 58 15.54 7.97 14.03
C LEU A 58 15.34 8.12 12.52
N HIS A 59 14.53 7.21 11.94
CA HIS A 59 14.06 7.25 10.55
C HIS A 59 12.54 7.17 10.58
N ASP A 60 11.88 8.16 10.03
CA ASP A 60 10.41 8.15 9.96
C ASP A 60 9.92 7.31 8.78
N LEU A 61 8.65 6.93 8.82
CA LEU A 61 7.97 6.23 7.74
C LEU A 61 7.03 7.22 7.07
N ARG A 62 7.34 7.57 5.80
CA ARG A 62 6.68 8.63 5.07
C ARG A 62 6.27 8.21 3.66
N GLU A 63 5.22 8.83 3.17
CA GLU A 63 4.81 8.76 1.78
C GLU A 63 5.24 10.03 1.04
N VAL A 64 5.80 9.87 -0.15
CA VAL A 64 6.26 10.95 -1.02
C VAL A 64 5.66 10.74 -2.41
N ARG A 65 5.13 11.81 -3.00
CA ARG A 65 4.50 11.76 -4.31
C ARG A 65 5.02 12.90 -5.18
N GLY A 66 5.38 12.56 -6.43
CA GLY A 66 5.87 13.54 -7.40
C GLY A 66 6.34 12.85 -8.68
N SER A 67 6.75 13.65 -9.68
CA SER A 67 7.39 13.11 -10.86
C SER A 67 8.83 12.67 -10.55
N TYR A 68 9.37 11.76 -11.37
CA TYR A 68 10.75 11.32 -11.24
C TYR A 68 11.75 12.49 -11.28
N LEU A 69 11.53 13.46 -12.19
CA LEU A 69 12.38 14.63 -12.31
C LEU A 69 12.33 15.50 -11.06
N GLU A 70 11.14 15.74 -10.49
CA GLU A 70 10.99 16.50 -9.24
C GLU A 70 11.70 15.81 -8.07
N LEU A 71 11.50 14.50 -7.91
CA LEU A 71 12.07 13.75 -6.79
C LEU A 71 13.58 13.54 -6.90
N THR A 72 14.14 13.66 -8.10
CA THR A 72 15.61 13.60 -8.34
C THR A 72 16.25 14.98 -8.45
N ASP A 73 15.49 16.07 -8.45
CA ASP A 73 16.05 17.43 -8.40
C ASP A 73 16.69 17.65 -7.02
N ARG A 74 17.96 18.01 -7.02
CA ARG A 74 18.76 18.27 -5.81
C ARG A 74 18.09 19.28 -4.86
N ARG A 75 17.38 20.25 -5.40
CA ARG A 75 16.64 21.25 -4.61
C ARG A 75 15.49 20.66 -3.82
N THR A 76 14.93 19.54 -4.28
CA THR A 76 13.79 18.87 -3.63
C THR A 76 14.25 18.01 -2.45
N TYR A 77 15.36 17.29 -2.59
CA TYR A 77 15.80 16.35 -1.56
C TYR A 77 16.91 16.88 -0.65
N GLU A 78 17.70 17.88 -1.08
CA GLU A 78 18.78 18.45 -0.28
C GLU A 78 18.24 19.08 1.01
N GLY A 79 18.77 18.66 2.15
CA GLY A 79 18.33 19.12 3.48
C GLY A 79 17.07 18.44 3.99
N THR A 80 16.54 17.44 3.29
CA THR A 80 15.44 16.60 3.78
C THR A 80 15.96 15.29 4.37
N ALA A 81 15.13 14.58 5.13
CA ALA A 81 15.47 13.26 5.70
C ALA A 81 15.35 12.19 4.59
N THR A 82 16.36 12.10 3.73
CA THR A 82 16.43 11.14 2.61
C THR A 82 16.62 9.70 3.06
N ASP A 83 17.05 9.48 4.29
CA ASP A 83 17.28 8.20 4.94
C ASP A 83 16.05 7.64 5.70
N ASP A 84 14.91 8.33 5.63
CA ASP A 84 13.63 7.80 6.11
C ASP A 84 13.16 6.60 5.28
N TYR A 85 12.28 5.78 5.87
CA TYR A 85 11.61 4.69 5.16
C TYR A 85 10.51 5.26 4.27
N LEU A 86 10.68 5.16 2.94
CA LEU A 86 9.83 5.85 2.00
C LEU A 86 8.97 4.88 1.17
N HIS A 87 7.73 5.28 1.00
CA HIS A 87 6.85 4.84 -0.08
C HIS A 87 6.76 5.98 -1.09
N ILE A 88 7.31 5.79 -2.28
CA ILE A 88 7.27 6.79 -3.36
C ILE A 88 6.19 6.41 -4.36
N THR A 89 5.34 7.38 -4.71
CA THR A 89 4.37 7.27 -5.80
C THR A 89 4.78 8.22 -6.91
N LEU A 90 5.21 7.65 -8.04
CA LEU A 90 5.55 8.42 -9.23
C LEU A 90 4.29 8.83 -10.00
N THR A 91 4.28 10.08 -10.46
CA THR A 91 3.18 10.65 -11.27
C THR A 91 3.49 10.71 -12.75
N ASP A 92 4.61 10.11 -13.17
CA ASP A 92 5.01 10.05 -14.57
C ASP A 92 4.05 9.18 -15.37
N GLU A 93 3.59 9.67 -16.54
CA GLU A 93 2.68 8.94 -17.43
C GLU A 93 3.36 7.71 -18.07
N GLN A 94 4.68 7.75 -18.21
CA GLN A 94 5.50 6.65 -18.74
C GLN A 94 6.35 6.05 -17.63
N ASP A 95 6.52 4.73 -17.68
CA ASP A 95 7.38 4.03 -16.74
C ASP A 95 8.83 4.47 -16.93
N VAL A 96 9.47 4.88 -15.84
CA VAL A 96 10.87 5.28 -15.82
C VAL A 96 11.75 4.03 -15.73
N PRO A 97 12.62 3.77 -16.70
CA PRO A 97 13.50 2.59 -16.66
C PRO A 97 14.39 2.62 -15.41
N ASP A 98 14.44 1.49 -14.68
CA ASP A 98 15.24 1.32 -13.46
C ASP A 98 14.97 2.36 -12.36
N ALA A 99 13.74 2.90 -12.31
CA ALA A 99 13.36 3.95 -11.37
C ALA A 99 13.73 3.62 -9.93
N LEU A 100 13.42 2.39 -9.48
CA LEU A 100 13.70 1.94 -8.11
C LEU A 100 15.20 2.01 -7.80
N ALA A 101 16.06 1.52 -8.69
CA ALA A 101 17.51 1.51 -8.49
C ALA A 101 18.08 2.94 -8.47
N LYS A 102 17.60 3.79 -9.36
CA LYS A 102 18.03 5.20 -9.45
C LYS A 102 17.58 6.01 -8.25
N LEU A 103 16.33 5.86 -7.81
CA LEU A 103 15.82 6.55 -6.63
C LEU A 103 16.51 6.11 -5.34
N ARG A 104 16.92 4.84 -5.23
CA ARG A 104 17.68 4.35 -4.06
C ARG A 104 19.08 4.96 -3.92
N LEU A 105 19.62 5.57 -4.95
CA LEU A 105 20.87 6.35 -4.84
C LEU A 105 20.67 7.64 -4.01
N ILE A 106 19.45 8.17 -3.99
CA ILE A 106 19.08 9.37 -3.24
C ILE A 106 18.36 9.00 -1.92
N TYR A 107 17.49 8.01 -1.99
CA TYR A 107 16.63 7.54 -0.90
C TYR A 107 16.97 6.09 -0.56
N PRO A 108 18.03 5.82 0.20
CA PRO A 108 18.56 4.46 0.39
C PRO A 108 17.53 3.50 1.01
N ASN A 109 16.65 4.02 1.85
CA ASN A 109 15.60 3.25 2.52
C ASN A 109 14.24 3.29 1.79
N LEU A 110 14.25 3.46 0.47
CA LEU A 110 13.05 3.34 -0.35
C LEU A 110 12.51 1.90 -0.29
N MET A 111 11.37 1.72 0.38
CA MET A 111 10.73 0.42 0.62
C MET A 111 9.75 0.04 -0.48
N ARG A 112 8.99 1.02 -0.99
CA ARG A 112 7.94 0.79 -1.97
C ARG A 112 7.93 1.88 -3.04
N LEU A 113 7.73 1.47 -4.29
CA LEU A 113 7.57 2.35 -5.44
C LEU A 113 6.30 1.96 -6.18
N ASP A 114 5.37 2.90 -6.30
CA ASP A 114 4.14 2.77 -7.07
C ASP A 114 4.06 3.87 -8.12
N TYR A 115 3.16 3.70 -9.09
CA TYR A 115 2.82 4.72 -10.08
C TYR A 115 1.35 5.13 -9.93
N ASP A 116 1.11 6.45 -10.00
CA ASP A 116 -0.23 7.03 -10.11
C ASP A 116 -0.33 7.78 -11.44
N ASN A 117 -0.46 7.02 -12.51
CA ASN A 117 -0.64 7.52 -13.87
C ASN A 117 -2.00 7.10 -14.45
N ARG A 118 -2.31 7.55 -15.65
CA ARG A 118 -3.59 7.24 -16.29
C ARG A 118 -3.85 5.73 -16.39
N ARG A 119 -2.83 4.96 -16.77
CA ARG A 119 -2.92 3.49 -16.88
C ARG A 119 -3.29 2.84 -15.53
N THR A 120 -2.58 3.18 -14.45
CA THR A 120 -2.85 2.60 -13.12
C THR A 120 -4.21 3.01 -12.55
N ARG A 121 -4.72 4.20 -12.94
CA ARG A 121 -6.07 4.65 -12.55
C ARG A 121 -7.15 3.92 -13.35
N GLU A 122 -6.93 3.68 -14.64
CA GLU A 122 -7.85 2.92 -15.48
C GLU A 122 -7.92 1.47 -15.00
N ASP A 123 -6.79 0.84 -14.65
CA ASP A 123 -6.74 -0.50 -14.07
C ASP A 123 -7.48 -0.60 -12.71
N GLN A 124 -7.41 0.45 -11.89
CA GLN A 124 -8.15 0.51 -10.62
C GLN A 124 -9.66 0.76 -10.83
N GLN A 125 -10.06 1.33 -11.96
CA GLN A 125 -11.46 1.53 -12.35
C GLN A 125 -12.08 0.30 -13.05
N ILE A 126 -11.31 -0.77 -13.25
CA ILE A 126 -11.90 -2.07 -13.54
C ILE A 126 -12.63 -2.52 -12.26
N THR A 127 -13.71 -1.81 -12.00
CA THR A 127 -14.79 -2.23 -11.12
C THR A 127 -15.11 -3.67 -11.48
N ALA A 128 -15.25 -4.52 -10.48
CA ALA A 128 -15.68 -5.90 -10.68
C ALA A 128 -16.77 -5.92 -11.76
N PRO A 129 -16.59 -6.72 -12.83
CA PRO A 129 -17.50 -6.66 -13.98
C PRO A 129 -18.92 -6.80 -13.48
N GLU A 130 -19.78 -5.85 -13.85
CA GLU A 130 -21.20 -5.98 -13.63
C GLU A 130 -21.64 -7.33 -14.20
N ARG A 131 -22.05 -8.25 -13.31
CA ARG A 131 -22.60 -9.57 -13.59
C ARG A 131 -21.81 -10.41 -14.60
N VAL A 132 -21.01 -11.30 -14.05
CA VAL A 132 -20.37 -12.45 -14.73
C VAL A 132 -21.43 -13.52 -15.09
N GLU A 133 -22.54 -13.13 -15.68
CA GLU A 133 -23.52 -14.06 -16.22
C GLU A 133 -23.25 -14.21 -17.71
N ASN A 134 -22.50 -15.26 -18.09
CA ASN A 134 -22.21 -15.75 -19.43
C ASN A 134 -20.79 -15.58 -20.00
N ILE A 135 -19.78 -15.35 -19.17
CA ILE A 135 -18.38 -15.39 -19.67
C ILE A 135 -17.85 -16.83 -19.49
N THR A 136 -17.33 -17.44 -20.55
CA THR A 136 -16.74 -18.78 -20.45
C THR A 136 -15.41 -18.75 -19.68
N PRO A 137 -14.99 -19.87 -19.03
CA PRO A 137 -13.70 -19.96 -18.37
C PRO A 137 -12.52 -19.60 -19.26
N LEU A 138 -12.57 -19.95 -20.54
CA LEU A 138 -11.54 -19.56 -21.52
C LEU A 138 -11.50 -18.05 -21.75
N GLN A 139 -12.65 -17.39 -21.81
CA GLN A 139 -12.72 -15.93 -21.98
C GLN A 139 -12.15 -15.21 -20.75
N HIS A 140 -12.40 -15.71 -19.53
CA HIS A 140 -11.77 -15.18 -18.33
C HIS A 140 -10.26 -15.32 -18.35
N LEU A 141 -9.76 -16.50 -18.76
CA LEU A 141 -8.34 -16.76 -18.87
C LEU A 141 -7.68 -15.87 -19.93
N ALA A 142 -8.32 -15.71 -21.09
CA ALA A 142 -7.82 -14.85 -22.17
C ALA A 142 -7.74 -13.38 -21.74
N ALA A 143 -8.78 -12.86 -21.07
CA ALA A 143 -8.78 -11.49 -20.56
C ALA A 143 -7.68 -11.28 -19.50
N PHE A 144 -7.50 -12.23 -18.59
CA PHE A 144 -6.42 -12.18 -17.59
C PHE A 144 -5.03 -12.24 -18.26
N TYR A 145 -4.84 -13.11 -19.25
CA TYR A 145 -3.57 -13.22 -19.97
C TYR A 145 -3.23 -11.92 -20.71
N GLU A 146 -4.20 -11.34 -21.41
CA GLU A 146 -4.04 -10.07 -22.13
C GLU A 146 -3.70 -8.92 -21.17
N LEU A 147 -4.35 -8.86 -20.01
CA LEU A 147 -4.06 -7.88 -18.96
C LEU A 147 -2.62 -7.99 -18.45
N GLN A 148 -2.10 -9.22 -18.30
CA GLN A 148 -0.75 -9.45 -17.75
C GLN A 148 0.35 -9.28 -18.80
N ASN A 149 0.08 -9.61 -20.06
CA ASN A 149 1.11 -9.70 -21.10
C ASN A 149 1.00 -8.59 -22.18
N ASN A 150 -0.02 -7.72 -22.12
CA ASN A 150 -0.34 -6.70 -23.12
C ASN A 150 -0.47 -7.24 -24.55
N GLN A 151 -0.83 -8.51 -24.69
CA GLN A 151 -1.08 -9.18 -25.97
C GLN A 151 -2.04 -10.34 -25.78
N PRO A 152 -2.94 -10.62 -26.75
CA PRO A 152 -3.89 -11.71 -26.64
C PRO A 152 -3.20 -13.08 -26.70
N LEU A 153 -3.91 -14.11 -26.26
CA LEU A 153 -3.50 -15.51 -26.51
C LEU A 153 -3.38 -15.78 -28.00
N THR A 154 -2.34 -16.53 -28.39
CA THR A 154 -2.27 -17.10 -29.74
C THR A 154 -3.32 -18.20 -29.91
N ASP A 155 -3.66 -18.54 -31.15
CA ASP A 155 -4.62 -19.62 -31.47
C ASP A 155 -4.20 -20.95 -30.85
N GLU A 156 -2.89 -21.26 -30.85
CA GLU A 156 -2.33 -22.47 -30.22
C GLU A 156 -2.48 -22.46 -28.70
N GLN A 157 -2.21 -21.33 -28.07
CA GLN A 157 -2.38 -21.17 -26.61
C GLN A 157 -3.86 -21.27 -26.20
N ALA A 158 -4.75 -20.65 -26.97
CA ALA A 158 -6.19 -20.71 -26.73
C ALA A 158 -6.72 -22.14 -26.86
N ALA A 159 -6.30 -22.88 -27.89
CA ALA A 159 -6.67 -24.29 -28.08
C ALA A 159 -6.16 -25.18 -26.96
N PHE A 160 -4.92 -24.98 -26.50
CA PHE A 160 -4.36 -25.71 -25.36
C PHE A 160 -5.13 -25.43 -24.06
N CYS A 161 -5.43 -24.17 -23.78
CA CYS A 161 -6.21 -23.80 -22.59
C CYS A 161 -7.63 -24.36 -22.64
N GLN A 162 -8.28 -24.36 -23.80
CA GLN A 162 -9.61 -24.94 -23.98
C GLN A 162 -9.61 -26.44 -23.68
N GLN A 163 -8.65 -27.17 -24.22
CA GLN A 163 -8.52 -28.60 -23.96
C GLN A 163 -8.28 -28.90 -22.48
N LEU A 164 -7.40 -28.13 -21.83
CA LEU A 164 -7.12 -28.30 -20.40
C LEU A 164 -8.36 -28.04 -19.53
N ILE A 165 -9.14 -27.02 -19.88
CA ILE A 165 -10.40 -26.72 -19.20
C ILE A 165 -11.37 -27.89 -19.33
N GLU A 166 -11.53 -28.44 -20.54
CA GLU A 166 -12.44 -29.57 -20.78
C GLU A 166 -12.02 -30.84 -20.04
N ASP A 167 -10.73 -31.13 -19.96
CA ASP A 167 -10.21 -32.28 -19.26
C ASP A 167 -10.45 -32.17 -17.74
N ILE A 168 -10.21 -31.01 -17.14
CA ILE A 168 -10.47 -30.75 -15.71
C ILE A 168 -11.97 -30.90 -15.38
N TRP A 169 -12.86 -30.39 -16.24
CA TRP A 169 -14.31 -30.52 -16.00
C TRP A 169 -14.82 -31.94 -16.12
N LYS A 170 -14.27 -32.74 -17.05
CA LYS A 170 -14.62 -34.17 -17.15
C LYS A 170 -14.18 -34.99 -15.93
N GLU A 171 -12.98 -34.72 -15.40
CA GLU A 171 -12.51 -35.38 -14.19
C GLU A 171 -13.32 -35.02 -12.94
N GLY A 172 -13.93 -33.83 -12.91
CA GLY A 172 -14.78 -33.35 -11.82
C GLY A 172 -16.21 -33.92 -11.81
N GLU A 173 -16.71 -34.45 -12.95
CA GLU A 173 -18.02 -35.08 -13.04
C GLU A 173 -17.99 -36.60 -12.67
N ASP A 174 -16.80 -37.21 -12.66
CA ASP A 174 -16.62 -38.63 -12.33
C ASP A 174 -16.21 -38.87 -10.86
N ALA A 175 -16.14 -37.82 -10.00
CA ALA A 175 -15.77 -37.86 -8.59
C ALA A 175 -16.96 -37.52 -7.68
#